data_a3d16ab38e067da1014680fea6de4c11
#
_entry.id   a3d16ab38e067da1014680fea6de4c11
#
_cell.length_a   1.000
_cell.length_b   1.000
_cell.length_c   1.000
_cell.angle_alpha   90.00
_cell.angle_beta   90.00
_cell.angle_gamma   90.00
#
_symmetry.space_group_name_H-M   'P 1'
#
loop_
_entity.id
_entity.type
_entity.pdbx_description
1 polymer ?
#
loop_
_entity_poly.entity_id
_entity_poly.type
_entity_poly.pdbx_seq_one_letter_code
_entity_poly.pdbx_strand_id
1 'polypeptide(L)'
;GSGANLSTSSGASPSSQDNPENLPDLAIVPQPAMVAELVDTGVVHPLPNQVNSNVEAGWDRHWIQVGIHASVPYGAPLMVSLKSLVWYSPDAFAKAGYEVPDTWAEMEALTSKIRSDHPDGSVTPWCVGAADGESTGWVLTDWLEDALLATQGPGVYETWASHRSPVDSPNAVEALGAVNSLVLDDGHVAG
;
A
#
# COMPACT_ATOMS: atom_id res chain seq x y z
N GLY A 1 23.43 21.48 20.73
CA GLY A 1 22.79 20.30 20.20
C GLY A 1 21.38 20.64 19.75
N SER A 2 21.20 20.98 18.45
CA SER A 2 19.87 21.10 17.83
C SER A 2 19.33 19.69 17.62
N GLY A 3 18.21 19.37 18.25
CA GLY A 3 17.50 18.13 17.99
C GLY A 3 16.84 18.19 16.61
N ALA A 4 17.10 17.18 15.79
CA ALA A 4 16.41 17.01 14.52
C ALA A 4 14.91 16.82 14.78
N ASN A 5 14.07 17.68 14.25
CA ASN A 5 12.62 17.51 14.26
C ASN A 5 12.24 16.51 13.16
N LEU A 6 11.90 15.28 13.54
CA LEU A 6 11.23 14.34 12.67
C LEU A 6 9.73 14.67 12.66
N SER A 7 9.26 15.32 11.61
CA SER A 7 7.82 15.44 11.39
C SER A 7 7.37 14.39 10.38
N THR A 8 6.48 13.52 10.81
CA THR A 8 5.72 12.63 9.94
C THR A 8 4.52 13.42 9.42
N SER A 9 4.60 13.95 8.19
CA SER A 9 3.43 14.51 7.53
C SER A 9 2.77 13.42 6.69
N SER A 10 1.61 12.96 7.14
CA SER A 10 0.72 12.13 6.35
C SER A 10 0.09 12.97 5.24
N GLY A 11 0.44 12.70 4.00
CA GLY A 11 -0.44 12.76 2.84
C GLY A 11 -0.87 14.11 2.26
N ALA A 12 -0.37 15.26 2.71
CA ALA A 12 -0.65 16.55 2.06
C ALA A 12 0.51 16.95 1.16
N SER A 13 0.27 17.10 -0.14
CA SER A 13 1.21 17.78 -1.02
C SER A 13 1.44 19.19 -0.50
N PRO A 14 2.70 19.66 -0.38
CA PRO A 14 2.96 21.02 0.07
C PRO A 14 2.29 22.00 -0.89
N SER A 15 1.40 22.82 -0.35
CA SER A 15 0.77 23.90 -1.11
C SER A 15 1.83 24.96 -1.44
N SER A 16 1.70 25.62 -2.58
CA SER A 16 2.59 26.71 -3.02
C SER A 16 2.62 27.93 -2.08
N GLN A 17 2.02 27.82 -0.90
CA GLN A 17 1.97 28.84 0.16
C GLN A 17 2.83 28.50 1.39
N ASP A 18 3.50 27.35 1.41
CA ASP A 18 4.38 26.99 2.51
C ASP A 18 5.66 27.80 2.43
N ASN A 19 5.90 28.60 3.47
CA ASN A 19 7.10 29.42 3.56
C ASN A 19 8.33 28.50 3.58
N PRO A 20 9.32 28.67 2.67
CA PRO A 20 10.54 27.85 2.63
C PRO A 20 11.29 27.77 3.96
N GLU A 21 11.11 28.77 4.83
CA GLU A 21 11.76 28.82 6.16
C GLU A 21 11.18 27.80 7.16
N ASN A 22 10.03 27.16 6.86
CA ASN A 22 9.38 26.19 7.73
C ASN A 22 9.47 24.75 7.24
N LEU A 23 10.22 24.48 6.18
CA LEU A 23 10.41 23.13 5.68
C LEU A 23 11.35 22.33 6.62
N PRO A 24 11.06 21.03 6.86
CA PRO A 24 11.97 20.18 7.61
C PRO A 24 13.26 19.91 6.82
N ASP A 25 14.37 19.71 7.52
CA ASP A 25 15.64 19.29 6.90
C ASP A 25 15.57 17.89 6.26
N LEU A 26 14.73 17.01 6.80
CA LEU A 26 14.50 15.65 6.34
C LEU A 26 13.02 15.31 6.45
N ALA A 27 12.49 14.62 5.43
CA ALA A 27 11.14 14.09 5.42
C ALA A 27 11.15 12.58 5.20
N ILE A 28 10.26 11.86 5.89
CA ILE A 28 9.97 10.46 5.61
C ILE A 28 8.65 10.44 4.87
N VAL A 29 8.66 9.89 3.67
CA VAL A 29 7.47 9.78 2.82
C VAL A 29 7.06 8.31 2.69
N PRO A 30 5.78 8.00 2.81
CA PRO A 30 5.32 6.61 2.80
C PRO A 30 5.27 6.00 1.39
N GLN A 31 5.22 6.84 0.35
CA GLN A 31 5.03 6.39 -1.02
C GLN A 31 6.14 6.92 -1.94
N PRO A 32 6.73 6.04 -2.79
CA PRO A 32 7.77 6.43 -3.72
C PRO A 32 7.39 7.56 -4.69
N ALA A 33 6.15 7.59 -5.17
CA ALA A 33 5.67 8.62 -6.09
C ALA A 33 5.78 10.04 -5.51
N MET A 34 5.63 10.19 -4.19
CA MET A 34 5.78 11.48 -3.50
C MET A 34 7.20 12.05 -3.62
N VAL A 35 8.22 11.20 -3.80
CA VAL A 35 9.60 11.68 -4.01
C VAL A 35 9.68 12.48 -5.31
N ALA A 36 9.10 11.96 -6.41
CA ALA A 36 9.08 12.65 -7.69
C ALA A 36 8.31 13.98 -7.61
N GLU A 37 7.13 13.98 -6.99
CA GLU A 37 6.32 15.19 -6.79
C GLU A 37 7.08 16.26 -6.00
N LEU A 38 7.74 15.88 -4.90
CA LEU A 38 8.53 16.80 -4.10
C LEU A 38 9.74 17.36 -4.86
N VAL A 39 10.40 16.55 -5.70
CA VAL A 39 11.50 16.98 -6.54
C VAL A 39 11.02 18.02 -7.55
N ASP A 40 9.85 17.82 -8.17
CA ASP A 40 9.27 18.74 -9.14
C ASP A 40 8.91 20.11 -8.52
N THR A 41 8.67 20.18 -7.21
CA THR A 41 8.50 21.44 -6.49
C THR A 41 9.81 22.21 -6.27
N GLY A 42 10.96 21.56 -6.45
CA GLY A 42 12.29 22.13 -6.23
C GLY A 42 12.73 22.25 -4.77
N VAL A 43 11.95 21.73 -3.83
CA VAL A 43 12.28 21.78 -2.38
C VAL A 43 13.21 20.66 -1.94
N VAL A 44 13.31 19.59 -2.72
CA VAL A 44 14.19 18.46 -2.43
C VAL A 44 15.46 18.52 -3.27
N HIS A 45 16.59 18.31 -2.63
CA HIS A 45 17.89 18.30 -3.29
C HIS A 45 18.41 16.88 -3.50
N PRO A 46 19.28 16.66 -4.51
CA PRO A 46 19.95 15.39 -4.70
C PRO A 46 20.68 14.90 -3.44
N LEU A 47 20.68 13.60 -3.23
CA LEU A 47 21.41 13.00 -2.12
C LEU A 47 22.92 13.29 -2.25
N PRO A 48 23.61 13.67 -1.17
CA PRO A 48 25.06 13.78 -1.16
C PRO A 48 25.73 12.45 -1.55
N ASN A 49 26.86 12.51 -2.26
CA ASN A 49 27.57 11.31 -2.73
C ASN A 49 27.83 10.27 -1.64
N GLN A 50 28.20 10.72 -0.43
CA GLN A 50 28.45 9.81 0.68
C GLN A 50 27.17 9.06 1.13
N VAL A 51 26.02 9.73 1.13
CA VAL A 51 24.72 9.11 1.45
C VAL A 51 24.36 8.12 0.36
N ASN A 52 24.46 8.52 -0.91
CA ASN A 52 24.19 7.63 -2.03
C ASN A 52 25.06 6.36 -2.01
N SER A 53 26.36 6.49 -1.74
CA SER A 53 27.25 5.33 -1.61
C SER A 53 26.85 4.38 -0.47
N ASN A 54 26.37 4.91 0.65
CA ASN A 54 25.86 4.09 1.75
C ASN A 54 24.57 3.37 1.37
N VAL A 55 23.68 4.05 0.63
CA VAL A 55 22.43 3.45 0.11
C VAL A 55 22.76 2.31 -0.84
N GLU A 56 23.67 2.52 -1.79
CA GLU A 56 24.11 1.49 -2.74
C GLU A 56 24.77 0.28 -2.08
N ALA A 57 25.45 0.49 -0.96
CA ALA A 57 26.08 -0.59 -0.19
C ALA A 57 25.09 -1.38 0.68
N GLY A 58 23.97 -0.78 1.09
CA GLY A 58 23.03 -1.34 2.06
C GLY A 58 21.71 -1.86 1.48
N TRP A 59 21.37 -1.50 0.24
CA TRP A 59 20.07 -1.80 -0.35
C TRP A 59 20.20 -2.46 -1.72
N ASP A 60 19.25 -3.34 -2.04
CA ASP A 60 19.11 -3.90 -3.38
C ASP A 60 18.70 -2.80 -4.39
N ARG A 61 19.19 -2.94 -5.62
CA ARG A 61 18.98 -1.96 -6.69
C ARG A 61 17.51 -1.63 -6.95
N HIS A 62 16.61 -2.60 -6.79
CA HIS A 62 15.17 -2.38 -6.99
C HIS A 62 14.59 -1.39 -5.98
N TRP A 63 15.05 -1.45 -4.73
CA TRP A 63 14.63 -0.50 -3.70
C TRP A 63 15.26 0.89 -3.87
N ILE A 64 16.48 0.95 -4.38
CA ILE A 64 17.16 2.22 -4.66
C ILE A 64 16.43 3.01 -5.74
N GLN A 65 15.91 2.33 -6.76
CA GLN A 65 15.24 2.98 -7.89
C GLN A 65 14.00 3.79 -7.50
N VAL A 66 13.32 3.45 -6.41
CA VAL A 66 12.14 4.20 -5.93
C VAL A 66 12.48 5.63 -5.47
N GLY A 67 13.74 5.90 -5.14
CA GLY A 67 14.25 7.22 -4.75
C GLY A 67 14.92 7.99 -5.89
N ILE A 68 14.92 7.47 -7.13
CA ILE A 68 15.57 8.09 -8.28
C ILE A 68 14.53 8.82 -9.14
N HIS A 69 14.78 10.10 -9.40
CA HIS A 69 14.01 10.90 -10.36
C HIS A 69 14.94 11.45 -11.44
N ALA A 70 14.55 11.32 -12.72
CA ALA A 70 15.38 11.75 -13.87
C ALA A 70 16.85 11.28 -13.79
N SER A 71 17.08 10.04 -13.35
CA SER A 71 18.41 9.43 -13.16
C SER A 71 19.27 10.04 -12.05
N VAL A 72 18.70 10.86 -11.19
CA VAL A 72 19.37 11.47 -10.03
C VAL A 72 18.77 10.92 -8.75
N PRO A 73 19.56 10.48 -7.76
CA PRO A 73 19.06 10.00 -6.47
C PRO A 73 18.66 11.18 -5.56
N TYR A 74 17.41 11.20 -5.14
CA TYR A 74 16.85 12.19 -4.22
C TYR A 74 16.35 11.58 -2.91
N GLY A 75 15.93 10.31 -2.95
CA GLY A 75 15.44 9.59 -1.79
C GLY A 75 16.28 8.36 -1.44
N ALA A 76 16.41 8.09 -0.15
CA ALA A 76 17.02 6.87 0.37
C ALA A 76 15.94 5.96 0.94
N PRO A 77 15.90 4.66 0.62
CA PRO A 77 15.01 3.74 1.30
C PRO A 77 15.32 3.70 2.80
N LEU A 78 14.31 3.79 3.64
CA LEU A 78 14.45 3.72 5.10
C LEU A 78 14.08 2.33 5.62
N MET A 79 12.93 1.83 5.18
CA MET A 79 12.39 0.53 5.56
C MET A 79 11.50 -0.01 4.46
N VAL A 80 11.33 -1.32 4.45
CA VAL A 80 10.35 -2.03 3.62
C VAL A 80 9.42 -2.78 4.56
N SER A 81 8.13 -2.63 4.36
CA SER A 81 7.12 -3.38 5.07
C SER A 81 6.46 -4.38 4.14
N LEU A 82 6.34 -5.62 4.60
CA LEU A 82 5.51 -6.61 3.92
C LEU A 82 4.05 -6.25 4.19
N LYS A 83 3.29 -6.08 3.12
CA LYS A 83 1.84 -5.81 3.16
C LYS A 83 1.06 -7.03 2.70
N SER A 84 -0.28 -6.92 2.66
CA SER A 84 -1.14 -7.95 2.10
C SER A 84 -1.15 -9.25 2.89
N LEU A 85 -0.93 -9.14 4.19
CA LEU A 85 -1.03 -10.28 5.09
C LEU A 85 -2.45 -10.43 5.61
N VAL A 86 -3.04 -11.59 5.36
CA VAL A 86 -4.29 -11.99 5.98
C VAL A 86 -3.99 -12.71 7.29
N TRP A 87 -4.43 -12.14 8.39
CA TRP A 87 -4.29 -12.75 9.72
C TRP A 87 -5.51 -13.62 10.02
N TYR A 88 -5.27 -14.79 10.59
CA TYR A 88 -6.33 -15.70 11.02
C TYR A 88 -6.04 -16.28 12.39
N SER A 89 -7.07 -16.81 13.06
CA SER A 89 -6.94 -17.52 14.32
C SER A 89 -6.84 -19.02 14.05
N PRO A 90 -5.68 -19.67 14.25
CA PRO A 90 -5.53 -21.10 14.04
C PRO A 90 -6.51 -21.94 14.88
N ASP A 91 -6.74 -21.53 16.14
CA ASP A 91 -7.64 -22.23 17.04
C ASP A 91 -9.10 -22.14 16.57
N ALA A 92 -9.53 -20.98 16.07
CA ALA A 92 -10.88 -20.79 15.54
C ALA A 92 -11.08 -21.62 14.26
N PHE A 93 -10.11 -21.62 13.37
CA PHE A 93 -10.12 -22.41 12.13
C PHE A 93 -10.19 -23.90 12.44
N ALA A 94 -9.32 -24.41 13.32
CA ALA A 94 -9.31 -25.81 13.71
C ALA A 94 -10.66 -26.24 14.35
N LYS A 95 -11.24 -25.40 15.21
CA LYS A 95 -12.51 -25.66 15.87
C LYS A 95 -13.69 -25.69 14.88
N ALA A 96 -13.66 -24.85 13.85
CA ALA A 96 -14.71 -24.76 12.84
C ALA A 96 -14.49 -25.73 11.67
N GLY A 97 -13.32 -26.37 11.59
CA GLY A 97 -12.95 -27.22 10.46
C GLY A 97 -12.67 -26.45 9.17
N TYR A 98 -12.18 -25.21 9.31
CA TYR A 98 -11.75 -24.41 8.16
C TYR A 98 -10.29 -24.68 7.83
N GLU A 99 -9.98 -24.64 6.54
CA GLU A 99 -8.61 -24.74 6.04
C GLU A 99 -8.14 -23.36 5.55
N VAL A 100 -6.83 -23.12 5.67
CA VAL A 100 -6.24 -21.88 5.14
C VAL A 100 -6.20 -21.97 3.63
N PRO A 101 -6.76 -20.98 2.90
CA PRO A 101 -6.79 -21.03 1.44
C PRO A 101 -5.40 -20.76 0.85
N ASP A 102 -5.06 -21.48 -0.22
CA ASP A 102 -3.83 -21.29 -1.00
C ASP A 102 -4.07 -20.47 -2.27
N THR A 103 -5.33 -20.29 -2.66
CA THR A 103 -5.72 -19.56 -3.87
C THR A 103 -6.81 -18.54 -3.58
N TRP A 104 -6.94 -17.55 -4.49
CA TRP A 104 -8.02 -16.55 -4.41
C TRP A 104 -9.40 -17.23 -4.42
N ALA A 105 -9.62 -18.18 -5.31
CA ALA A 105 -10.89 -18.90 -5.39
C ALA A 105 -11.24 -19.68 -4.12
N GLU A 106 -10.25 -20.27 -3.46
CA GLU A 106 -10.45 -20.93 -2.16
C GLU A 106 -10.75 -19.92 -1.05
N MET A 107 -10.15 -18.73 -1.11
CA MET A 107 -10.44 -17.64 -0.18
C MET A 107 -11.88 -17.13 -0.33
N GLU A 108 -12.38 -16.98 -1.56
CA GLU A 108 -13.79 -16.65 -1.85
C GLU A 108 -14.73 -17.76 -1.36
N ALA A 109 -14.38 -19.02 -1.60
CA ALA A 109 -15.17 -20.16 -1.14
C ALA A 109 -15.23 -20.24 0.40
N LEU A 110 -14.10 -20.02 1.09
CA LEU A 110 -14.05 -19.97 2.54
C LEU A 110 -14.86 -18.79 3.10
N THR A 111 -14.76 -17.63 2.49
CA THR A 111 -15.54 -16.43 2.86
C THR A 111 -17.05 -16.73 2.81
N SER A 112 -17.51 -17.29 1.69
CA SER A 112 -18.90 -17.70 1.49
C SER A 112 -19.32 -18.78 2.49
N LYS A 113 -18.44 -19.74 2.77
CA LYS A 113 -18.69 -20.79 3.77
C LYS A 113 -18.86 -20.22 5.17
N ILE A 114 -17.98 -19.35 5.63
CA ILE A 114 -18.08 -18.71 6.95
C ILE A 114 -19.40 -17.94 7.06
N ARG A 115 -19.78 -17.20 6.02
CA ARG A 115 -21.03 -16.47 5.98
C ARG A 115 -22.24 -17.41 6.06
N SER A 116 -22.20 -18.54 5.37
CA SER A 116 -23.25 -19.58 5.36
C SER A 116 -23.36 -20.32 6.69
N ASP A 117 -22.24 -20.58 7.35
CA ASP A 117 -22.21 -21.24 8.65
C ASP A 117 -22.77 -20.33 9.77
N HIS A 118 -22.79 -19.00 9.57
CA HIS A 118 -23.27 -17.99 10.52
C HIS A 118 -24.32 -17.06 9.89
N PRO A 119 -25.50 -17.59 9.50
CA PRO A 119 -26.53 -16.80 8.81
C PRO A 119 -27.14 -15.70 9.69
N ASP A 120 -27.01 -15.84 11.00
CA ASP A 120 -27.45 -14.87 11.99
C ASP A 120 -26.52 -13.63 12.11
N GLY A 121 -25.39 -13.63 11.41
CA GLY A 121 -24.40 -12.56 11.46
C GLY A 121 -23.58 -12.52 12.76
N SER A 122 -23.65 -13.59 13.59
CA SER A 122 -22.86 -13.67 14.82
C SER A 122 -21.34 -13.71 14.58
N VAL A 123 -20.93 -14.15 13.40
CA VAL A 123 -19.56 -14.12 12.90
C VAL A 123 -19.56 -13.59 11.48
N THR A 124 -18.68 -12.63 11.20
CA THR A 124 -18.40 -12.16 9.85
C THR A 124 -17.07 -12.72 9.36
N PRO A 125 -16.95 -13.05 8.07
CA PRO A 125 -15.72 -13.63 7.53
C PRO A 125 -14.50 -12.72 7.72
N TRP A 126 -14.69 -11.40 7.55
CA TRP A 126 -13.60 -10.44 7.53
C TRP A 126 -13.73 -9.38 8.62
N CYS A 127 -12.57 -8.97 9.11
CA CYS A 127 -12.38 -7.76 9.89
C CYS A 127 -11.41 -6.87 9.13
N VAL A 128 -11.88 -5.75 8.61
CA VAL A 128 -11.11 -4.82 7.79
C VAL A 128 -11.07 -3.46 8.47
N GLY A 129 -9.88 -3.04 8.89
CA GLY A 129 -9.66 -1.69 9.42
C GLY A 129 -9.31 -0.74 8.27
N ALA A 130 -10.24 0.11 7.86
CA ALA A 130 -10.03 1.04 6.74
C ALA A 130 -9.99 2.51 7.18
N ALA A 131 -10.36 2.82 8.43
CA ALA A 131 -10.35 4.19 8.94
C ALA A 131 -8.97 4.58 9.48
N ASP A 132 -8.38 5.62 8.92
CA ASP A 132 -7.06 6.15 9.28
C ASP A 132 -7.01 7.68 9.10
N GLY A 133 -7.96 8.40 9.68
CA GLY A 133 -8.05 9.86 9.58
C GLY A 133 -8.00 10.34 8.12
N GLU A 134 -7.04 11.21 7.82
CA GLU A 134 -6.84 11.75 6.46
C GLU A 134 -6.33 10.70 5.45
N SER A 135 -5.74 9.61 5.93
CA SER A 135 -5.24 8.51 5.11
C SER A 135 -6.28 7.39 4.93
N THR A 136 -7.53 7.59 5.38
CA THR A 136 -8.61 6.61 5.21
C THR A 136 -8.72 6.14 3.76
N GLY A 137 -8.77 4.81 3.58
CA GLY A 137 -8.90 4.18 2.26
C GLY A 137 -7.61 3.54 1.72
N TRP A 138 -6.44 3.82 2.28
CA TRP A 138 -5.17 3.22 1.80
C TRP A 138 -5.20 1.69 1.82
N VAL A 139 -5.91 1.08 2.78
CA VAL A 139 -6.07 -0.37 2.87
C VAL A 139 -6.77 -0.94 1.64
N LEU A 140 -7.77 -0.24 1.09
CA LEU A 140 -8.46 -0.66 -0.14
C LEU A 140 -7.56 -0.54 -1.37
N THR A 141 -6.63 0.41 -1.38
CA THR A 141 -5.61 0.50 -2.44
C THR A 141 -4.69 -0.71 -2.40
N ASP A 142 -4.18 -1.09 -1.22
CA ASP A 142 -3.37 -2.29 -1.05
C ASP A 142 -4.11 -3.56 -1.54
N TRP A 143 -5.41 -3.70 -1.20
CA TRP A 143 -6.24 -4.81 -1.68
C TRP A 143 -6.40 -4.81 -3.21
N LEU A 144 -6.58 -3.64 -3.81
CA LEU A 144 -6.67 -3.51 -5.27
C LEU A 144 -5.35 -3.87 -5.95
N GLU A 145 -4.22 -3.44 -5.39
CA GLU A 145 -2.89 -3.77 -5.90
C GLU A 145 -2.65 -5.29 -5.88
N ASP A 146 -3.01 -5.94 -4.78
CA ASP A 146 -2.91 -7.39 -4.66
C ASP A 146 -3.81 -8.14 -5.65
N ALA A 147 -5.05 -7.68 -5.78
CA ALA A 147 -5.97 -8.27 -6.75
C ALA A 147 -5.46 -8.10 -8.19
N LEU A 148 -4.90 -6.93 -8.54
CA LEU A 148 -4.24 -6.71 -9.84
C LEU A 148 -3.07 -7.67 -10.05
N LEU A 149 -2.20 -7.82 -9.04
CA LEU A 149 -1.07 -8.74 -9.12
C LEU A 149 -1.52 -10.19 -9.25
N ALA A 150 -2.50 -10.61 -8.46
CA ALA A 150 -2.98 -11.99 -8.44
C ALA A 150 -3.77 -12.38 -9.70
N THR A 151 -4.60 -11.47 -10.23
CA THR A 151 -5.52 -11.77 -11.34
C THR A 151 -4.97 -11.37 -12.70
N GLN A 152 -4.18 -10.28 -12.79
CA GLN A 152 -3.71 -9.70 -14.05
C GLN A 152 -2.20 -9.81 -14.25
N GLY A 153 -1.47 -10.10 -13.18
CA GLY A 153 -0.03 -10.27 -13.18
C GLY A 153 0.79 -8.96 -13.12
N PRO A 154 2.11 -9.11 -12.89
CA PRO A 154 2.98 -7.96 -12.56
C PRO A 154 3.12 -6.94 -13.71
N GLY A 155 3.05 -7.36 -14.96
CA GLY A 155 3.17 -6.44 -16.10
C GLY A 155 2.01 -5.46 -16.21
N VAL A 156 0.77 -5.92 -15.91
CA VAL A 156 -0.41 -5.05 -15.87
C VAL A 156 -0.34 -4.13 -14.68
N TYR A 157 0.02 -4.66 -13.51
CA TYR A 157 0.23 -3.87 -12.29
C TYR A 157 1.24 -2.74 -12.53
N GLU A 158 2.42 -3.03 -13.08
CA GLU A 158 3.46 -2.03 -13.36
C GLU A 158 2.97 -0.93 -14.32
N THR A 159 2.18 -1.30 -15.33
CA THR A 159 1.62 -0.37 -16.29
C THR A 159 0.59 0.56 -15.61
N TRP A 160 -0.22 0.02 -14.72
CA TRP A 160 -1.20 0.76 -13.93
C TRP A 160 -0.51 1.67 -12.89
N ALA A 161 0.40 1.14 -12.07
CA ALA A 161 1.11 1.88 -11.03
C ALA A 161 1.98 3.03 -11.59
N SER A 162 2.48 2.89 -12.82
CA SER A 162 3.25 3.95 -13.51
C SER A 162 2.39 4.93 -14.31
N HIS A 163 1.08 4.94 -14.13
CA HIS A 163 0.11 5.81 -14.83
C HIS A 163 0.14 5.70 -16.37
N ARG A 164 0.66 4.60 -16.93
CA ARG A 164 0.61 4.30 -18.36
C ARG A 164 -0.73 3.69 -18.79
N SER A 165 -1.57 3.33 -17.83
CA SER A 165 -2.94 2.88 -18.00
C SER A 165 -3.83 3.72 -17.09
N PRO A 166 -5.07 4.03 -17.51
CA PRO A 166 -6.04 4.71 -16.65
C PRO A 166 -6.31 3.93 -15.36
N VAL A 167 -6.62 4.65 -14.29
CA VAL A 167 -6.95 4.04 -12.98
C VAL A 167 -8.22 3.18 -13.06
N ASP A 168 -9.12 3.53 -13.96
CA ASP A 168 -10.38 2.84 -14.28
C ASP A 168 -10.28 1.91 -15.50
N SER A 169 -9.07 1.43 -15.81
CA SER A 169 -8.87 0.47 -16.90
C SER A 169 -9.68 -0.82 -16.68
N PRO A 170 -10.05 -1.55 -17.74
CA PRO A 170 -10.80 -2.80 -17.59
C PRO A 170 -10.17 -3.79 -16.61
N ASN A 171 -8.84 -3.89 -16.59
CA ASN A 171 -8.12 -4.76 -15.67
C ASN A 171 -8.27 -4.29 -14.19
N ALA A 172 -8.22 -2.98 -13.95
CA ALA A 172 -8.42 -2.43 -12.61
C ALA A 172 -9.87 -2.60 -12.13
N VAL A 173 -10.84 -2.44 -13.03
CA VAL A 173 -12.26 -2.68 -12.72
C VAL A 173 -12.52 -4.15 -12.41
N GLU A 174 -11.89 -5.08 -13.14
CA GLU A 174 -11.98 -6.52 -12.87
C GLU A 174 -11.35 -6.87 -11.51
N ALA A 175 -10.17 -6.34 -11.21
CA ALA A 175 -9.51 -6.54 -9.92
C ALA A 175 -10.34 -5.96 -8.76
N LEU A 176 -10.93 -4.77 -8.94
CA LEU A 176 -11.85 -4.19 -7.96
C LEU A 176 -13.11 -5.05 -7.77
N GLY A 177 -13.60 -5.67 -8.84
CA GLY A 177 -14.69 -6.66 -8.77
C GLY A 177 -14.34 -7.85 -7.89
N ALA A 178 -13.12 -8.37 -7.99
CA ALA A 178 -12.62 -9.44 -7.14
C ALA A 178 -12.49 -9.02 -5.67
N VAL A 179 -12.02 -7.81 -5.39
CA VAL A 179 -12.00 -7.24 -4.03
C VAL A 179 -13.42 -7.08 -3.49
N ASN A 180 -14.34 -6.58 -4.32
CA ASN A 180 -15.72 -6.38 -3.93
C ASN A 180 -16.39 -7.70 -3.51
N SER A 181 -16.26 -8.75 -4.32
CA SER A 181 -16.85 -10.06 -4.03
C SER A 181 -16.30 -10.70 -2.76
N LEU A 182 -15.04 -10.37 -2.40
CA LEU A 182 -14.38 -10.94 -1.24
C LEU A 182 -14.71 -10.19 0.06
N VAL A 183 -14.55 -8.86 0.07
CA VAL A 183 -14.59 -8.06 1.32
C VAL A 183 -15.67 -7.00 1.38
N LEU A 184 -16.25 -6.58 0.25
CA LEU A 184 -17.23 -5.49 0.22
C LEU A 184 -18.69 -5.96 0.08
N ASP A 185 -18.92 -7.23 -0.20
CA ASP A 185 -20.26 -7.78 -0.26
C ASP A 185 -20.95 -7.76 1.12
N ASP A 186 -22.27 -7.59 1.11
CA ASP A 186 -23.09 -7.48 2.31
C ASP A 186 -22.93 -8.68 3.24
N GLY A 187 -22.53 -8.39 4.49
CA GLY A 187 -22.35 -9.38 5.55
C GLY A 187 -20.99 -10.11 5.52
N HIS A 188 -20.08 -9.72 4.65
CA HIS A 188 -18.70 -10.24 4.67
C HIS A 188 -17.84 -9.52 5.72
N VAL A 189 -18.10 -8.25 5.99
CA VAL A 189 -17.40 -7.43 6.99
C VAL A 189 -18.39 -6.94 8.04
N ALA A 190 -17.96 -6.85 9.29
CA ALA A 190 -18.74 -6.21 10.35
C ALA A 190 -18.88 -4.71 10.04
N GLY A 191 -20.13 -4.23 9.97
CA GLY A 191 -20.49 -2.82 9.80
C GLY A 191 -20.48 -2.05 11.10
#